data_cd0ade7e3454491bd673fbfdd10bf3a8
#
_entry.id   cd0ade7e3454491bd673fbfdd10bf3a8
#
_cell.length_a   1.000
_cell.length_b   1.000
_cell.length_c   1.000
_cell.angle_alpha   90.00
_cell.angle_beta   90.00
_cell.angle_gamma   90.00
#
_symmetry.space_group_name_H-M   'P 1'
#
loop_
_entity.id
_entity.type
_entity.pdbx_description
1 polymer ?
#
loop_
_entity_poly.entity_id
_entity_poly.type
_entity_poly.pdbx_seq_one_letter_code
_entity_poly.pdbx_strand_id
1 'polypeptide(L)'
;MNPSKKEGLVAKDLVQSYSAGRPFWGKIDAFRAVDRVSLTIAEGETLGIVGESGSGKSTLGRMIAGIEAPTSGSVRFWGEYHATVGTPRWRQQRRHVQVVFQNPAAVVDPRWSIHAQVREALTTHEKLAPSEADDRAQNMLVTVGLGSMGKRLPHQLSGGQLQRAVIARALVLNPRLVVCDEAVSALDVSVQAQIINMLLDLREKLNLSLMFISHDLSVVRHISHRVGVMHAGKLLEVGDSGTLFDNPQHAYTKRLLAAIPADTPRQRRQRDMQAFAHGSAVSAHP
;
A
#
# COMPACT_ATOMS: atom_id res chain seq x y z
N MET A 1 5.22 -17.85 13.71
CA MET A 1 3.83 -17.55 13.27
C MET A 1 2.92 -17.68 14.47
N ASN A 2 2.20 -16.64 14.83
CA ASN A 2 1.25 -16.69 15.96
C ASN A 2 -0.02 -17.42 15.45
N PRO A 3 -0.41 -18.59 16.00
CA PRO A 3 -1.46 -19.45 15.44
C PRO A 3 -2.89 -18.91 15.59
N SER A 4 -3.08 -17.70 16.15
CA SER A 4 -4.40 -17.14 16.46
C SER A 4 -4.91 -16.08 15.45
N LYS A 5 -4.10 -15.61 14.50
CA LYS A 5 -4.57 -14.64 13.49
C LYS A 5 -5.21 -15.37 12.31
N LYS A 6 -6.49 -15.09 12.06
CA LYS A 6 -7.22 -15.60 10.88
C LYS A 6 -6.52 -15.15 9.62
N GLU A 7 -6.39 -16.08 8.65
CA GLU A 7 -5.81 -15.83 7.32
C GLU A 7 -6.71 -14.83 6.57
N GLY A 8 -6.21 -13.63 6.30
CA GLY A 8 -6.94 -12.59 5.60
C GLY A 8 -6.78 -12.70 4.08
N LEU A 9 -5.61 -12.35 3.56
CA LEU A 9 -5.27 -12.44 2.15
C LEU A 9 -4.09 -13.41 1.94
N VAL A 10 -4.18 -14.22 0.89
CA VAL A 10 -3.11 -15.13 0.43
C VAL A 10 -2.88 -14.91 -1.04
N ALA A 11 -1.68 -14.48 -1.40
CA ALA A 11 -1.19 -14.43 -2.75
C ALA A 11 -0.17 -15.57 -2.96
N LYS A 12 -0.33 -16.33 -4.04
CA LYS A 12 0.54 -17.48 -4.33
C LYS A 12 1.07 -17.41 -5.76
N ASP A 13 2.40 -17.42 -5.87
CA ASP A 13 3.18 -17.50 -7.12
C ASP A 13 2.73 -16.48 -8.18
N LEU A 14 2.47 -15.24 -7.75
CA LEU A 14 1.99 -14.18 -8.64
C LEU A 14 3.05 -13.81 -9.68
N VAL A 15 2.65 -13.85 -10.93
CA VAL A 15 3.45 -13.36 -12.07
C VAL A 15 2.66 -12.33 -12.83
N GLN A 16 3.32 -11.21 -13.18
CA GLN A 16 2.79 -10.24 -14.11
C GLN A 16 3.84 -9.94 -15.18
N SER A 17 3.48 -10.22 -16.43
CA SER A 17 4.32 -9.99 -17.59
C SER A 17 3.66 -9.01 -18.55
N TYR A 18 4.40 -8.02 -18.97
CA TYR A 18 3.97 -7.07 -20.00
C TYR A 18 4.77 -7.31 -21.29
N SER A 19 4.07 -7.43 -22.42
CA SER A 19 4.70 -7.54 -23.72
C SER A 19 5.10 -6.15 -24.23
N ALA A 20 6.36 -5.94 -24.54
CA ALA A 20 6.83 -4.71 -25.18
C ALA A 20 6.51 -4.76 -26.68
N GLY A 21 5.32 -4.26 -27.07
CA GLY A 21 4.96 -4.04 -28.48
C GLY A 21 4.52 -5.29 -29.28
N ARG A 22 3.93 -5.06 -30.47
CA ARG A 22 3.72 -6.11 -31.49
C ARG A 22 5.02 -6.30 -32.25
N PRO A 23 5.62 -7.48 -32.23
CA PRO A 23 6.80 -7.71 -33.07
C PRO A 23 6.37 -7.80 -34.52
N PHE A 24 6.97 -6.99 -35.35
CA PHE A 24 6.87 -7.22 -36.82
C PHE A 24 7.76 -8.42 -37.20
N TRP A 25 8.83 -8.70 -36.44
CA TRP A 25 9.72 -9.87 -36.59
C TRP A 25 10.56 -10.04 -35.30
N GLY A 26 10.47 -11.21 -34.62
CA GLY A 26 11.35 -11.57 -33.51
C GLY A 26 10.66 -12.03 -32.21
N LYS A 27 11.43 -12.58 -31.27
CA LYS A 27 10.97 -12.95 -29.92
C LYS A 27 10.60 -11.70 -29.14
N ILE A 28 9.40 -11.69 -28.56
CA ILE A 28 8.98 -10.64 -27.63
C ILE A 28 9.71 -10.90 -26.32
N ASP A 29 10.61 -10.01 -25.92
CA ASP A 29 11.12 -9.99 -24.54
C ASP A 29 9.98 -9.47 -23.63
N ALA A 30 9.29 -10.40 -23.00
CA ALA A 30 8.27 -10.05 -22.02
C ALA A 30 8.94 -9.57 -20.73
N PHE A 31 8.75 -8.30 -20.40
CA PHE A 31 9.20 -7.75 -19.11
C PHE A 31 8.33 -8.31 -17.99
N ARG A 32 8.94 -8.97 -17.02
CA ARG A 32 8.25 -9.44 -15.80
C ARG A 32 8.30 -8.38 -14.72
N ALA A 33 7.20 -7.68 -14.53
CA ALA A 33 7.06 -6.69 -13.47
C ALA A 33 6.90 -7.34 -12.08
N VAL A 34 6.32 -8.56 -12.03
CA VAL A 34 6.24 -9.41 -10.83
C VAL A 34 6.58 -10.83 -11.23
N ASP A 35 7.49 -11.49 -10.51
CA ASP A 35 7.99 -12.83 -10.81
C ASP A 35 7.88 -13.76 -9.61
N ARG A 36 6.83 -14.59 -9.60
CA ARG A 36 6.52 -15.64 -8.61
C ARG A 36 6.51 -15.13 -7.16
N VAL A 37 5.85 -14.00 -6.94
CA VAL A 37 5.70 -13.42 -5.60
C VAL A 37 4.60 -14.15 -4.83
N SER A 38 4.94 -14.63 -3.62
CA SER A 38 3.98 -15.20 -2.67
C SER A 38 4.04 -14.43 -1.36
N LEU A 39 2.89 -14.04 -0.83
CA LEU A 39 2.76 -13.34 0.45
C LEU A 39 1.41 -13.58 1.11
N THR A 40 1.33 -13.29 2.39
CA THR A 40 0.09 -13.32 3.18
C THR A 40 -0.07 -12.02 3.94
N ILE A 41 -1.32 -11.58 4.15
CA ILE A 41 -1.69 -10.49 5.05
C ILE A 41 -2.74 -11.04 5.99
N ALA A 42 -2.46 -11.05 7.29
CA ALA A 42 -3.41 -11.48 8.30
C ALA A 42 -4.49 -10.41 8.54
N GLU A 43 -5.61 -10.79 9.16
CA GLU A 43 -6.65 -9.84 9.54
C GLU A 43 -6.11 -8.81 10.54
N GLY A 44 -6.35 -7.51 10.29
CA GLY A 44 -5.83 -6.39 11.09
C GLY A 44 -4.31 -6.15 10.95
N GLU A 45 -3.63 -6.85 10.05
CA GLU A 45 -2.20 -6.68 9.81
C GLU A 45 -1.91 -5.53 8.83
N THR A 46 -0.83 -4.80 9.08
CA THR A 46 -0.19 -3.95 8.08
C THR A 46 1.05 -4.65 7.54
N LEU A 47 1.05 -4.97 6.24
CA LEU A 47 2.22 -5.43 5.50
C LEU A 47 2.79 -4.24 4.70
N GLY A 48 3.98 -3.80 5.07
CA GLY A 48 4.74 -2.81 4.30
C GLY A 48 5.43 -3.46 3.10
N ILE A 49 5.43 -2.80 1.94
CA ILE A 49 6.19 -3.23 0.77
C ILE A 49 7.13 -2.11 0.36
N VAL A 50 8.43 -2.40 0.36
CA VAL A 50 9.50 -1.45 0.04
C VAL A 50 10.36 -1.94 -1.12
N GLY A 51 11.12 -1.04 -1.73
CA GLY A 51 12.04 -1.32 -2.83
C GLY A 51 12.18 -0.11 -3.75
N GLU A 52 13.15 -0.14 -4.65
CA GLU A 52 13.41 0.93 -5.62
C GLU A 52 12.22 1.17 -6.57
N SER A 53 12.21 2.35 -7.23
CA SER A 53 11.25 2.62 -8.30
C SER A 53 11.38 1.56 -9.40
N GLY A 54 10.24 1.11 -9.95
CA GLY A 54 10.24 0.05 -10.98
C GLY A 54 10.45 -1.38 -10.44
N SER A 55 10.56 -1.61 -9.12
CA SER A 55 10.72 -2.96 -8.57
C SER A 55 9.45 -3.84 -8.63
N GLY A 56 8.31 -3.31 -9.09
CA GLY A 56 7.06 -4.06 -9.25
C GLY A 56 6.04 -3.89 -8.13
N LYS A 57 6.27 -3.02 -7.13
CA LYS A 57 5.40 -2.82 -5.95
C LYS A 57 3.97 -2.43 -6.33
N SER A 58 3.80 -1.40 -7.15
CA SER A 58 2.47 -0.93 -7.56
C SER A 58 1.73 -1.95 -8.42
N THR A 59 2.44 -2.72 -9.26
CA THR A 59 1.88 -3.84 -10.01
C THR A 59 1.39 -4.93 -9.06
N LEU A 60 2.20 -5.30 -8.05
CA LEU A 60 1.80 -6.23 -7.00
C LEU A 60 0.57 -5.71 -6.25
N GLY A 61 0.55 -4.43 -5.86
CA GLY A 61 -0.59 -3.79 -5.21
C GLY A 61 -1.88 -3.86 -6.04
N ARG A 62 -1.81 -3.60 -7.35
CA ARG A 62 -2.97 -3.71 -8.26
C ARG A 62 -3.49 -5.14 -8.39
N MET A 63 -2.60 -6.14 -8.45
CA MET A 63 -3.02 -7.56 -8.46
C MET A 63 -3.67 -7.96 -7.12
N ILE A 64 -3.07 -7.59 -5.99
CA ILE A 64 -3.62 -7.84 -4.65
C ILE A 64 -4.99 -7.17 -4.51
N ALA A 65 -5.15 -5.97 -5.02
CA ALA A 65 -6.41 -5.26 -5.01
C ALA A 65 -7.45 -5.80 -6.00
N GLY A 66 -7.09 -6.75 -6.88
CA GLY A 66 -7.99 -7.28 -7.91
C GLY A 66 -8.36 -6.27 -8.99
N ILE A 67 -7.54 -5.22 -9.20
CA ILE A 67 -7.67 -4.27 -10.32
C ILE A 67 -7.09 -4.88 -11.58
N GLU A 68 -5.99 -5.62 -11.42
CA GLU A 68 -5.26 -6.26 -12.50
C GLU A 68 -5.21 -7.77 -12.25
N ALA A 69 -5.60 -8.57 -13.25
CA ALA A 69 -5.49 -10.01 -13.15
C ALA A 69 -4.02 -10.42 -13.34
N PRO A 70 -3.48 -11.31 -12.51
CA PRO A 70 -2.12 -11.82 -12.72
C PRO A 70 -2.05 -12.66 -14.00
N THR A 71 -0.89 -12.64 -14.68
CA THR A 71 -0.60 -13.53 -15.83
C THR A 71 -0.61 -15.01 -15.38
N SER A 72 -0.14 -15.28 -14.16
CA SER A 72 -0.26 -16.59 -13.49
C SER A 72 -0.19 -16.43 -11.98
N GLY A 73 -0.53 -17.49 -11.26
CA GLY A 73 -0.67 -17.45 -9.80
C GLY A 73 -2.11 -17.16 -9.38
N SER A 74 -2.33 -16.96 -8.08
CA SER A 74 -3.67 -16.72 -7.55
C SER A 74 -3.66 -15.83 -6.31
N VAL A 75 -4.76 -15.11 -6.11
CA VAL A 75 -5.04 -14.36 -4.89
C VAL A 75 -6.32 -14.90 -4.28
N ARG A 76 -6.26 -15.30 -3.01
CA ARG A 76 -7.43 -15.63 -2.17
C ARG A 76 -7.61 -14.54 -1.13
N PHE A 77 -8.85 -14.14 -0.95
CA PHE A 77 -9.27 -13.06 -0.10
C PHE A 77 -10.28 -13.62 0.91
N TRP A 78 -9.90 -13.76 2.17
CA TRP A 78 -10.70 -14.42 3.21
C TRP A 78 -11.28 -15.77 2.76
N GLY A 79 -10.43 -16.62 2.18
CA GLY A 79 -10.80 -17.95 1.69
C GLY A 79 -11.39 -18.01 0.28
N GLU A 80 -11.80 -16.88 -0.31
CA GLU A 80 -12.34 -16.83 -1.68
C GLU A 80 -11.31 -16.34 -2.69
N TYR A 81 -11.29 -16.95 -3.88
CA TYR A 81 -10.47 -16.44 -5.00
C TYR A 81 -11.04 -15.12 -5.53
N HIS A 82 -10.15 -14.24 -6.00
CA HIS A 82 -10.57 -13.08 -6.78
C HIS A 82 -11.42 -13.53 -7.97
N ALA A 83 -12.56 -12.88 -8.12
CA ALA A 83 -13.42 -13.08 -9.28
C ALA A 83 -12.79 -12.41 -10.51
N THR A 84 -13.10 -12.94 -11.68
CA THR A 84 -12.67 -12.37 -12.97
C THR A 84 -13.10 -10.91 -13.08
N VAL A 85 -12.13 -10.05 -13.42
CA VAL A 85 -12.33 -8.60 -13.58
C VAL A 85 -13.53 -8.31 -14.50
N GLY A 86 -14.39 -7.37 -14.10
CA GLY A 86 -15.58 -6.97 -14.84
C GLY A 86 -16.86 -7.78 -14.55
N THR A 87 -16.78 -8.93 -13.84
CA THR A 87 -17.96 -9.73 -13.48
C THR A 87 -18.76 -9.11 -12.33
N PRO A 88 -20.06 -9.47 -12.16
CA PRO A 88 -20.85 -9.03 -11.00
C PRO A 88 -20.23 -9.42 -9.66
N ARG A 89 -19.64 -10.62 -9.56
CA ARG A 89 -18.96 -11.10 -8.35
C ARG A 89 -17.72 -10.26 -8.04
N TRP A 90 -16.95 -9.87 -9.05
CA TRP A 90 -15.82 -8.95 -8.89
C TRP A 90 -16.26 -7.60 -8.33
N ARG A 91 -17.36 -7.02 -8.84
CA ARG A 91 -17.92 -5.77 -8.31
C ARG A 91 -18.30 -5.88 -6.83
N GLN A 92 -18.87 -7.01 -6.43
CA GLN A 92 -19.21 -7.28 -5.02
C GLN A 92 -17.96 -7.40 -4.15
N GLN A 93 -16.90 -8.07 -4.63
CA GLN A 93 -15.65 -8.20 -3.89
C GLN A 93 -14.93 -6.86 -3.74
N ARG A 94 -15.06 -5.95 -4.70
CA ARG A 94 -14.42 -4.62 -4.67
C ARG A 94 -14.77 -3.79 -3.44
N ARG A 95 -15.95 -3.93 -2.87
CA ARG A 95 -16.33 -3.23 -1.63
C ARG A 95 -15.41 -3.60 -0.44
N HIS A 96 -14.85 -4.80 -0.45
CA HIS A 96 -14.01 -5.31 0.64
C HIS A 96 -12.53 -5.00 0.49
N VAL A 97 -12.10 -4.64 -0.74
CA VAL A 97 -10.70 -4.27 -1.05
C VAL A 97 -10.70 -2.92 -1.74
N GLN A 98 -10.12 -1.94 -1.10
CA GLN A 98 -10.04 -0.58 -1.63
C GLN A 98 -8.58 -0.18 -1.89
N VAL A 99 -8.39 0.83 -2.72
CA VAL A 99 -7.06 1.35 -3.06
C VAL A 99 -7.01 2.85 -2.86
N VAL A 100 -5.95 3.30 -2.22
CA VAL A 100 -5.58 4.70 -2.12
C VAL A 100 -4.33 4.91 -2.97
N PHE A 101 -4.48 5.65 -4.08
CA PHE A 101 -3.42 5.91 -5.04
C PHE A 101 -2.55 7.10 -4.65
N GLN A 102 -1.37 7.17 -5.24
CA GLN A 102 -0.36 8.20 -5.05
C GLN A 102 -0.87 9.62 -5.37
N ASN A 103 -1.62 9.77 -6.46
CA ASN A 103 -2.15 11.07 -6.90
C ASN A 103 -3.65 11.17 -6.58
N PRO A 104 -4.04 11.86 -5.51
CA PRO A 104 -5.45 12.00 -5.12
C PRO A 104 -6.27 12.77 -6.16
N ALA A 105 -5.67 13.72 -6.90
CA ALA A 105 -6.39 14.50 -7.89
C ALA A 105 -6.78 13.67 -9.13
N ALA A 106 -6.05 12.58 -9.41
CA ALA A 106 -6.35 11.70 -10.55
C ALA A 106 -7.57 10.78 -10.32
N VAL A 107 -8.03 10.65 -9.07
CA VAL A 107 -9.09 9.68 -8.70
C VAL A 107 -10.39 10.35 -8.26
N VAL A 108 -10.44 11.68 -8.25
CA VAL A 108 -11.62 12.48 -7.89
C VAL A 108 -12.18 13.20 -9.13
N ASP A 109 -13.51 13.34 -9.20
CA ASP A 109 -14.14 14.20 -10.22
C ASP A 109 -14.06 15.68 -9.75
N PRO A 110 -13.41 16.57 -10.49
CA PRO A 110 -13.23 17.98 -10.07
C PRO A 110 -14.53 18.76 -10.00
N ARG A 111 -15.62 18.25 -10.58
CA ARG A 111 -16.95 18.92 -10.63
C ARG A 111 -17.83 18.53 -9.44
N TRP A 112 -17.48 17.49 -8.68
CA TRP A 112 -18.29 16.97 -7.59
C TRP A 112 -17.72 17.43 -6.24
N SER A 113 -18.62 17.73 -5.31
CA SER A 113 -18.22 18.03 -3.93
C SER A 113 -17.60 16.79 -3.28
N ILE A 114 -16.76 17.01 -2.27
CA ILE A 114 -16.09 15.91 -1.54
C ILE A 114 -17.12 14.99 -0.91
N HIS A 115 -18.21 15.52 -0.34
CA HIS A 115 -19.30 14.71 0.21
C HIS A 115 -19.94 13.83 -0.87
N ALA A 116 -20.24 14.39 -2.05
CA ALA A 116 -20.85 13.64 -3.15
C ALA A 116 -19.97 12.47 -3.60
N GLN A 117 -18.65 12.65 -3.61
CA GLN A 117 -17.70 11.60 -3.99
C GLN A 117 -17.59 10.47 -2.96
N VAL A 118 -17.65 10.79 -1.66
CA VAL A 118 -17.67 9.78 -0.60
C VAL A 118 -19.00 9.03 -0.61
N ARG A 119 -20.12 9.73 -0.79
CA ARG A 119 -21.47 9.15 -0.91
C ARG A 119 -21.59 8.25 -2.13
N GLU A 120 -21.00 8.62 -3.26
CA GLU A 120 -21.04 7.84 -4.51
C GLU A 120 -20.49 6.42 -4.33
N ALA A 121 -19.43 6.26 -3.54
CA ALA A 121 -18.88 4.96 -3.23
C ALA A 121 -19.96 4.05 -2.56
N LEU A 122 -20.73 4.59 -1.62
CA LEU A 122 -21.83 3.86 -0.97
C LEU A 122 -22.93 3.49 -1.94
N THR A 123 -23.44 4.45 -2.72
CA THR A 123 -24.55 4.24 -3.64
C THR A 123 -24.21 3.30 -4.81
N THR A 124 -22.93 3.19 -5.14
CA THR A 124 -22.44 2.26 -6.17
C THR A 124 -22.37 0.82 -5.67
N HIS A 125 -22.01 0.61 -4.40
CA HIS A 125 -21.74 -0.72 -3.86
C HIS A 125 -22.82 -1.25 -2.92
N GLU A 126 -23.68 -0.39 -2.38
CA GLU A 126 -24.70 -0.76 -1.40
C GLU A 126 -26.07 -0.21 -1.81
N LYS A 127 -27.12 -0.95 -1.47
CA LYS A 127 -28.50 -0.50 -1.66
C LYS A 127 -28.97 0.19 -0.39
N LEU A 128 -28.62 1.48 -0.23
CA LEU A 128 -28.97 2.29 0.93
C LEU A 128 -30.05 3.32 0.58
N ALA A 129 -30.81 3.73 1.59
CA ALA A 129 -31.64 4.92 1.47
C ALA A 129 -30.74 6.16 1.27
N PRO A 130 -31.20 7.17 0.48
CA PRO A 130 -30.39 8.37 0.24
C PRO A 130 -29.91 9.06 1.51
N SER A 131 -30.77 9.20 2.53
CA SER A 131 -30.42 9.81 3.83
C SER A 131 -29.35 9.01 4.58
N GLU A 132 -29.43 7.68 4.57
CA GLU A 132 -28.44 6.82 5.21
C GLU A 132 -27.05 6.94 4.54
N ALA A 133 -27.03 7.01 3.19
CA ALA A 133 -25.79 7.22 2.45
C ALA A 133 -25.18 8.61 2.75
N ASP A 134 -26.03 9.65 2.87
CA ASP A 134 -25.60 11.00 3.24
C ASP A 134 -25.01 11.04 4.65
N ASP A 135 -25.67 10.42 5.63
CA ASP A 135 -25.23 10.38 7.03
C ASP A 135 -23.89 9.63 7.16
N ARG A 136 -23.78 8.46 6.51
CA ARG A 136 -22.53 7.67 6.53
C ARG A 136 -21.37 8.41 5.88
N ALA A 137 -21.61 9.07 4.75
CA ALA A 137 -20.60 9.90 4.08
C ALA A 137 -20.16 11.07 4.96
N GLN A 138 -21.10 11.76 5.60
CA GLN A 138 -20.81 12.88 6.51
C GLN A 138 -20.02 12.39 7.74
N ASN A 139 -20.41 11.28 8.36
CA ASN A 139 -19.71 10.70 9.51
C ASN A 139 -18.28 10.29 9.15
N MET A 140 -18.06 9.72 7.97
CA MET A 140 -16.72 9.39 7.52
C MET A 140 -15.87 10.64 7.28
N LEU A 141 -16.43 11.71 6.73
CA LEU A 141 -15.73 12.99 6.59
C LEU A 141 -15.37 13.61 7.95
N VAL A 142 -16.24 13.53 8.94
CA VAL A 142 -15.92 13.92 10.32
C VAL A 142 -14.75 13.09 10.87
N THR A 143 -14.79 11.79 10.67
CA THR A 143 -13.76 10.85 11.14
C THR A 143 -12.37 11.17 10.59
N VAL A 144 -12.26 11.60 9.33
CA VAL A 144 -10.97 12.03 8.73
C VAL A 144 -10.64 13.50 8.94
N GLY A 145 -11.44 14.24 9.75
CA GLY A 145 -11.22 15.66 10.05
C GLY A 145 -11.65 16.63 8.95
N LEU A 146 -12.60 16.23 8.09
CA LEU A 146 -13.13 17.04 6.98
C LEU A 146 -14.63 17.37 7.14
N GLY A 147 -15.21 17.24 8.33
CA GLY A 147 -16.65 17.34 8.56
C GLY A 147 -17.30 18.67 8.05
N SER A 148 -16.59 19.80 8.15
CA SER A 148 -17.06 21.09 7.64
C SER A 148 -16.74 21.34 6.16
N MET A 149 -16.01 20.45 5.50
CA MET A 149 -15.49 20.65 4.14
C MET A 149 -16.23 19.84 3.08
N GLY A 150 -17.27 19.09 3.46
CA GLY A 150 -17.99 18.19 2.53
C GLY A 150 -18.56 18.86 1.28
N LYS A 151 -18.96 20.14 1.38
CA LYS A 151 -19.49 20.92 0.25
C LYS A 151 -18.41 21.47 -0.70
N ARG A 152 -17.13 21.44 -0.30
CA ARG A 152 -16.03 21.94 -1.13
C ARG A 152 -15.78 21.02 -2.33
N LEU A 153 -15.28 21.64 -3.41
CA LEU A 153 -14.76 20.95 -4.59
C LEU A 153 -13.28 20.58 -4.39
N PRO A 154 -12.75 19.56 -5.11
CA PRO A 154 -11.37 19.10 -4.95
C PRO A 154 -10.32 20.20 -5.02
N HIS A 155 -10.45 21.16 -5.94
CA HIS A 155 -9.51 22.26 -6.13
C HIS A 155 -9.53 23.32 -4.98
N GLN A 156 -10.49 23.22 -4.06
CA GLN A 156 -10.62 24.10 -2.89
C GLN A 156 -9.96 23.49 -1.64
N LEU A 157 -9.32 22.31 -1.78
CA LEU A 157 -8.65 21.62 -0.70
C LEU A 157 -7.13 21.66 -0.86
N SER A 158 -6.41 21.67 0.26
CA SER A 158 -4.97 21.40 0.24
C SER A 158 -4.70 19.94 -0.16
N GLY A 159 -3.46 19.63 -0.58
CA GLY A 159 -3.08 18.27 -0.95
C GLY A 159 -3.37 17.23 0.15
N GLY A 160 -3.05 17.56 1.41
CA GLY A 160 -3.33 16.67 2.55
C GLY A 160 -4.83 16.54 2.85
N GLN A 161 -5.62 17.61 2.68
CA GLN A 161 -7.08 17.53 2.80
C GLN A 161 -7.69 16.68 1.70
N LEU A 162 -7.21 16.82 0.46
CA LEU A 162 -7.68 16.00 -0.65
C LEU A 162 -7.31 14.52 -0.44
N GLN A 163 -6.11 14.23 0.07
CA GLN A 163 -5.71 12.87 0.42
C GLN A 163 -6.60 12.25 1.49
N ARG A 164 -6.95 13.01 2.54
CA ARG A 164 -7.92 12.59 3.57
C ARG A 164 -9.29 12.28 2.96
N ALA A 165 -9.73 13.06 1.97
CA ALA A 165 -11.00 12.83 1.28
C ALA A 165 -10.98 11.53 0.46
N VAL A 166 -9.89 11.23 -0.24
CA VAL A 166 -9.70 9.97 -0.98
C VAL A 166 -9.67 8.78 -0.01
N ILE A 167 -9.01 8.93 1.14
CA ILE A 167 -9.01 7.91 2.20
C ILE A 167 -10.43 7.70 2.74
N ALA A 168 -11.19 8.79 3.00
CA ALA A 168 -12.59 8.70 3.42
C ALA A 168 -13.45 7.93 2.40
N ARG A 169 -13.30 8.23 1.11
CA ARG A 169 -13.99 7.52 0.02
C ARG A 169 -13.67 6.02 0.01
N ALA A 170 -12.42 5.63 0.27
CA ALA A 170 -12.03 4.24 0.35
C ALA A 170 -12.60 3.54 1.59
N LEU A 171 -12.61 4.23 2.75
CA LEU A 171 -12.97 3.63 4.03
C LEU A 171 -14.49 3.62 4.31
N VAL A 172 -15.30 4.45 3.65
CA VAL A 172 -16.75 4.55 3.89
C VAL A 172 -17.49 3.24 3.64
N LEU A 173 -16.91 2.34 2.83
CA LEU A 173 -17.41 0.99 2.55
C LEU A 173 -17.06 -0.03 3.64
N ASN A 174 -16.34 0.36 4.71
CA ASN A 174 -15.80 -0.56 5.72
C ASN A 174 -15.04 -1.74 5.08
N PRO A 175 -14.01 -1.48 4.26
CA PRO A 175 -13.27 -2.53 3.59
C PRO A 175 -12.49 -3.38 4.61
N ARG A 176 -12.19 -4.63 4.25
CA ARG A 176 -11.32 -5.51 5.04
C ARG A 176 -9.84 -5.26 4.76
N LEU A 177 -9.52 -4.79 3.54
CA LEU A 177 -8.16 -4.47 3.13
C LEU A 177 -8.13 -3.14 2.38
N VAL A 178 -7.14 -2.31 2.69
CA VAL A 178 -6.78 -1.15 1.87
C VAL A 178 -5.35 -1.29 1.40
N VAL A 179 -5.16 -1.15 0.10
CA VAL A 179 -3.85 -1.03 -0.53
C VAL A 179 -3.53 0.45 -0.66
N CYS A 180 -2.53 0.93 0.07
CA CYS A 180 -2.01 2.29 -0.03
C CYS A 180 -0.79 2.27 -0.96
N ASP A 181 -0.96 2.71 -2.20
CA ASP A 181 0.12 2.76 -3.20
C ASP A 181 0.73 4.16 -3.23
N GLU A 182 1.84 4.34 -2.50
CA GLU A 182 2.55 5.62 -2.31
C GLU A 182 1.62 6.77 -1.84
N ALA A 183 0.62 6.45 -1.05
CA ALA A 183 -0.48 7.34 -0.69
C ALA A 183 -0.08 8.65 0.02
N VAL A 184 1.15 8.78 0.49
CA VAL A 184 1.63 9.97 1.24
C VAL A 184 2.91 10.58 0.65
N SER A 185 3.46 10.01 -0.42
CA SER A 185 4.77 10.39 -0.96
C SER A 185 4.85 11.80 -1.55
N ALA A 186 3.71 12.37 -1.98
CA ALA A 186 3.62 13.70 -2.57
C ALA A 186 3.35 14.82 -1.55
N LEU A 187 3.32 14.49 -0.25
CA LEU A 187 2.97 15.41 0.83
C LEU A 187 4.22 15.85 1.61
N ASP A 188 4.15 17.02 2.24
CA ASP A 188 5.17 17.45 3.17
C ASP A 188 5.21 16.54 4.43
N VAL A 189 6.35 16.49 5.11
CA VAL A 189 6.63 15.58 6.23
C VAL A 189 5.60 15.71 7.36
N SER A 190 5.14 16.93 7.66
CA SER A 190 4.19 17.18 8.75
C SER A 190 2.80 16.64 8.44
N VAL A 191 2.32 16.87 7.21
CA VAL A 191 1.03 16.34 6.73
C VAL A 191 1.07 14.84 6.55
N GLN A 192 2.20 14.29 6.05
CA GLN A 192 2.43 12.86 5.96
C GLN A 192 2.29 12.18 7.32
N ALA A 193 2.94 12.70 8.37
CA ALA A 193 2.84 12.16 9.73
C ALA A 193 1.39 12.18 10.26
N GLN A 194 0.64 13.25 10.01
CA GLN A 194 -0.77 13.35 10.40
C GLN A 194 -1.65 12.29 9.70
N ILE A 195 -1.43 12.04 8.40
CA ILE A 195 -2.20 11.04 7.66
C ILE A 195 -1.84 9.62 8.12
N ILE A 196 -0.57 9.36 8.41
CA ILE A 196 -0.14 8.06 8.91
C ILE A 196 -0.76 7.77 10.28
N ASN A 197 -0.72 8.73 11.21
CA ASN A 197 -1.34 8.56 12.52
C ASN A 197 -2.86 8.33 12.40
N MET A 198 -3.54 9.10 11.53
CA MET A 198 -4.96 8.88 11.24
C MET A 198 -5.22 7.47 10.67
N LEU A 199 -4.38 6.96 9.77
CA LEU A 199 -4.50 5.59 9.23
C LEU A 199 -4.29 4.53 10.31
N LEU A 200 -3.34 4.74 11.23
CA LEU A 200 -3.11 3.85 12.38
C LEU A 200 -4.34 3.79 13.29
N ASP A 201 -4.90 4.94 13.65
CA ASP A 201 -6.12 5.04 14.47
C ASP A 201 -7.31 4.34 13.80
N LEU A 202 -7.48 4.56 12.48
CA LEU A 202 -8.57 3.97 11.71
C LEU A 202 -8.38 2.46 11.53
N ARG A 203 -7.16 1.98 11.34
CA ARG A 203 -6.85 0.56 11.28
C ARG A 203 -7.30 -0.15 12.55
N GLU A 204 -6.98 0.40 13.73
CA GLU A 204 -7.38 -0.18 15.01
C GLU A 204 -8.89 -0.15 15.20
N LYS A 205 -9.53 1.00 14.98
CA LYS A 205 -10.97 1.19 15.15
C LYS A 205 -11.82 0.30 14.24
N LEU A 206 -11.37 0.08 13.00
CA LEU A 206 -12.09 -0.67 11.97
C LEU A 206 -11.61 -2.11 11.80
N ASN A 207 -10.62 -2.55 12.58
CA ASN A 207 -9.92 -3.84 12.39
C ASN A 207 -9.46 -4.04 10.95
N LEU A 208 -8.89 -2.99 10.34
CA LEU A 208 -8.54 -2.91 8.94
C LEU A 208 -7.17 -3.53 8.68
N SER A 209 -7.07 -4.36 7.65
CA SER A 209 -5.77 -4.80 7.13
C SER A 209 -5.24 -3.78 6.11
N LEU A 210 -3.92 -3.55 6.10
CA LEU A 210 -3.27 -2.64 5.18
C LEU A 210 -2.16 -3.34 4.39
N MET A 211 -2.08 -3.06 3.10
CA MET A 211 -0.86 -3.21 2.31
C MET A 211 -0.31 -1.82 2.02
N PHE A 212 0.80 -1.48 2.65
CA PHE A 212 1.37 -0.13 2.58
C PHE A 212 2.62 -0.12 1.71
N ILE A 213 2.51 0.43 0.50
CA ILE A 213 3.60 0.54 -0.46
C ILE A 213 4.21 1.93 -0.34
N SER A 214 5.51 1.99 -0.09
CA SER A 214 6.26 3.25 -0.04
C SER A 214 7.73 3.03 -0.36
N HIS A 215 8.40 4.08 -0.81
CA HIS A 215 9.85 4.15 -0.89
C HIS A 215 10.47 4.78 0.36
N ASP A 216 9.66 5.39 1.24
CA ASP A 216 10.11 5.92 2.52
C ASP A 216 10.12 4.81 3.58
N LEU A 217 11.34 4.35 3.88
CA LEU A 217 11.59 3.24 4.79
C LEU A 217 11.28 3.58 6.25
N SER A 218 11.41 4.86 6.66
CA SER A 218 11.08 5.31 8.01
C SER A 218 9.57 5.26 8.27
N VAL A 219 8.78 5.67 7.29
CA VAL A 219 7.33 5.55 7.33
C VAL A 219 6.90 4.09 7.39
N VAL A 220 7.46 3.24 6.52
CA VAL A 220 7.12 1.82 6.50
C VAL A 220 7.49 1.14 7.81
N ARG A 221 8.65 1.44 8.40
CA ARG A 221 9.03 0.94 9.73
C ARG A 221 8.01 1.31 10.80
N HIS A 222 7.47 2.52 10.74
CA HIS A 222 6.53 3.03 11.73
C HIS A 222 5.13 2.40 11.63
N ILE A 223 4.60 2.24 10.41
CA ILE A 223 3.21 1.79 10.22
C ILE A 223 3.05 0.27 10.14
N SER A 224 4.12 -0.46 9.80
CA SER A 224 4.03 -1.87 9.40
C SER A 224 4.33 -2.84 10.54
N HIS A 225 3.57 -3.93 10.63
CA HIS A 225 3.87 -5.08 11.48
C HIS A 225 4.94 -5.97 10.84
N ARG A 226 4.79 -6.24 9.53
CA ARG A 226 5.76 -6.96 8.71
C ARG A 226 6.11 -6.15 7.49
N VAL A 227 7.31 -6.38 6.96
CA VAL A 227 7.81 -5.68 5.77
C VAL A 227 8.31 -6.70 4.76
N GLY A 228 7.94 -6.49 3.49
CA GLY A 228 8.45 -7.20 2.33
C GLY A 228 9.34 -6.29 1.49
N VAL A 229 10.51 -6.77 1.10
CA VAL A 229 11.48 -6.05 0.26
C VAL A 229 11.41 -6.58 -1.17
N MET A 230 11.03 -5.72 -2.11
CA MET A 230 10.95 -6.05 -3.53
C MET A 230 12.13 -5.49 -4.32
N HIS A 231 12.64 -6.30 -5.25
CA HIS A 231 13.65 -5.89 -6.22
C HIS A 231 13.48 -6.66 -7.53
N ALA A 232 13.50 -5.96 -8.66
CA ALA A 232 13.41 -6.54 -10.01
C ALA A 232 12.27 -7.57 -10.14
N GLY A 233 11.08 -7.23 -9.66
CA GLY A 233 9.88 -8.08 -9.72
C GLY A 233 9.80 -9.19 -8.66
N LYS A 234 10.82 -9.38 -7.85
CA LYS A 234 10.87 -10.46 -6.84
C LYS A 234 10.73 -9.92 -5.43
N LEU A 235 10.10 -10.71 -4.57
CA LEU A 235 10.06 -10.48 -3.13
C LEU A 235 11.27 -11.20 -2.52
N LEU A 236 12.29 -10.44 -2.12
CA LEU A 236 13.59 -10.98 -1.70
C LEU A 236 13.63 -11.35 -0.23
N GLU A 237 12.94 -10.57 0.60
CA GLU A 237 12.92 -10.77 2.05
C GLU A 237 11.56 -10.32 2.61
N VAL A 238 11.02 -11.10 3.57
CA VAL A 238 9.81 -10.73 4.32
C VAL A 238 10.03 -11.09 5.77
N GLY A 239 9.78 -10.15 6.67
CA GLY A 239 9.97 -10.37 8.09
C GLY A 239 9.16 -9.41 8.95
N ASP A 240 9.22 -9.63 10.26
CA ASP A 240 8.79 -8.65 11.26
C ASP A 240 9.50 -7.32 11.04
N SER A 241 8.77 -6.20 11.14
CA SER A 241 9.32 -4.87 10.83
C SER A 241 10.56 -4.56 11.65
N GLY A 242 10.49 -4.70 12.98
CA GLY A 242 11.65 -4.42 13.84
C GLY A 242 12.85 -5.29 13.47
N THR A 243 12.64 -6.60 13.37
CA THR A 243 13.71 -7.56 13.06
C THR A 243 14.35 -7.30 11.69
N LEU A 244 13.56 -7.02 10.65
CA LEU A 244 14.07 -6.79 9.31
C LEU A 244 14.90 -5.51 9.22
N PHE A 245 14.48 -4.44 9.90
CA PHE A 245 15.22 -3.18 9.93
C PHE A 245 16.50 -3.25 10.77
N ASP A 246 16.49 -4.01 11.88
CA ASP A 246 17.62 -4.09 12.80
C ASP A 246 18.63 -5.17 12.39
N ASN A 247 18.17 -6.26 11.76
CA ASN A 247 19.02 -7.40 11.35
C ASN A 247 18.61 -7.97 9.97
N PRO A 248 18.74 -7.19 8.87
CA PRO A 248 18.42 -7.63 7.52
C PRO A 248 19.29 -8.82 7.11
N GLN A 249 18.70 -9.82 6.47
CA GLN A 249 19.42 -11.03 6.05
C GLN A 249 19.91 -10.93 4.60
N HIS A 250 19.05 -10.45 3.70
CA HIS A 250 19.38 -10.38 2.28
C HIS A 250 20.34 -9.22 1.95
N ALA A 251 21.34 -9.48 1.10
CA ALA A 251 22.36 -8.47 0.74
C ALA A 251 21.76 -7.19 0.13
N TYR A 252 20.69 -7.30 -0.65
CA TYR A 252 20.00 -6.14 -1.20
C TYR A 252 19.31 -5.32 -0.10
N THR A 253 18.63 -5.98 0.86
CA THR A 253 17.99 -5.30 2.00
C THR A 253 19.02 -4.51 2.80
N LYS A 254 20.19 -5.11 3.06
CA LYS A 254 21.32 -4.41 3.75
C LYS A 254 21.72 -3.13 3.01
N ARG A 255 21.88 -3.21 1.69
CA ARG A 255 22.23 -2.03 0.85
C ARG A 255 21.12 -0.99 0.85
N LEU A 256 19.87 -1.42 0.72
CA LEU A 256 18.71 -0.52 0.72
C LEU A 256 18.58 0.23 2.05
N LEU A 257 18.76 -0.45 3.18
CA LEU A 257 18.71 0.17 4.51
C LEU A 257 19.91 1.05 4.79
N ALA A 258 21.11 0.70 4.29
CA ALA A 258 22.31 1.52 4.42
C ALA A 258 22.21 2.85 3.67
N ALA A 259 21.36 2.95 2.63
CA ALA A 259 21.13 4.18 1.88
C ALA A 259 20.21 5.18 2.62
N ILE A 260 19.56 4.79 3.73
CA ILE A 260 18.75 5.71 4.54
C ILE A 260 19.70 6.69 5.23
N PRO A 261 19.54 8.02 5.05
CA PRO A 261 20.30 9.00 5.85
C PRO A 261 20.02 8.77 7.34
N ALA A 262 21.06 8.84 8.17
CA ALA A 262 20.85 8.72 9.62
C ALA A 262 20.10 9.96 10.13
N ASP A 263 18.92 9.74 10.71
CA ASP A 263 18.00 10.82 11.15
C ASP A 263 18.56 11.64 12.32
N THR A 264 19.54 11.10 13.06
CA THR A 264 20.18 11.79 14.19
C THR A 264 21.71 11.71 14.12
N PRO A 265 22.43 12.71 14.69
CA PRO A 265 23.90 12.67 14.79
C PRO A 265 24.43 11.43 15.52
N ARG A 266 23.64 10.85 16.45
CA ARG A 266 23.98 9.64 17.20
C ARG A 266 23.89 8.39 16.34
N GLN A 267 22.88 8.30 15.49
CA GLN A 267 22.70 7.19 14.53
C GLN A 267 23.73 7.25 13.40
N ARG A 268 24.12 8.46 12.95
CA ARG A 268 25.25 8.65 12.03
C ARG A 268 26.53 8.07 12.61
N ARG A 269 26.89 8.45 13.85
CA ARG A 269 28.11 7.94 14.51
C ARG A 269 28.10 6.42 14.68
N GLN A 270 26.97 5.81 15.00
CA GLN A 270 26.86 4.36 15.10
C GLN A 270 27.05 3.66 13.75
N ARG A 271 26.48 4.19 12.66
CA ARG A 271 26.70 3.67 11.29
C ARG A 271 28.14 3.80 10.85
N ASP A 272 28.74 4.98 11.08
CA ASP A 272 30.14 5.23 10.70
C ASP A 272 31.08 4.28 11.47
N MET A 273 30.84 4.04 12.75
CA MET A 273 31.60 3.05 13.53
C MET A 273 31.43 1.62 13.02
N GLN A 274 30.22 1.22 12.62
CA GLN A 274 29.99 -0.10 12.06
C GLN A 274 30.61 -0.27 10.67
N ALA A 275 30.57 0.76 9.83
CA ALA A 275 31.25 0.76 8.51
C ALA A 275 32.77 0.67 8.66
N PHE A 276 33.38 1.38 9.61
CA PHE A 276 34.80 1.27 9.93
C PHE A 276 35.19 -0.11 10.47
N ALA A 277 34.34 -0.73 11.32
CA ALA A 277 34.59 -2.08 11.83
C ALA A 277 34.59 -3.15 10.74
N HIS A 278 33.71 -3.02 9.73
CA HIS A 278 33.66 -3.95 8.59
C HIS A 278 34.71 -3.66 7.51
N GLY A 279 35.11 -2.40 7.35
CA GLY A 279 36.16 -2.00 6.39
C GLY A 279 37.58 -2.42 6.82
N SER A 280 37.82 -2.52 8.11
CA SER A 280 39.12 -2.94 8.66
C SER A 280 39.38 -4.46 8.57
N ALA A 281 38.38 -5.27 8.28
CA ALA A 281 38.52 -6.72 8.16
C ALA A 281 38.94 -7.19 6.75
N VAL A 282 38.99 -6.30 5.75
CA VAL A 282 39.33 -6.65 4.35
C VAL A 282 40.78 -6.35 3.98
N SER A 283 41.54 -5.61 4.81
CA SER A 283 42.93 -5.20 4.51
C SER A 283 44.01 -5.97 5.29
N ALA A 284 43.72 -7.16 5.83
CA ALA A 284 44.70 -8.01 6.50
C ALA A 284 44.78 -9.39 5.84
N HIS A 285 45.32 -9.45 4.63
CA HIS A 285 46.03 -10.63 4.13
C HIS A 285 47.22 -10.19 3.30
N PRO A 286 48.41 -10.78 3.59
CA PRO A 286 49.71 -10.44 2.99
C PRO A 286 49.82 -10.87 1.53
#